data_85bb54f99397d2976d0a11182c5c7015
#
_entry.id   85bb54f99397d2976d0a11182c5c7015
#
_cell.length_a   1.000
_cell.length_b   1.000
_cell.length_c   1.000
_cell.angle_alpha   90.00
_cell.angle_beta   90.00
_cell.angle_gamma   90.00
#
_symmetry.space_group_name_H-M   'P 1'
#
loop_
_entity.id
_entity.type
_entity.pdbx_description
1 polymer ?
#
loop_
_entity_poly.entity_id
_entity_poly.type
_entity_poly.pdbx_seq_one_letter_code
_entity_poly.pdbx_strand_id
1 'polypeptide(L)'
;MILGHSGSGKSTSLRNFRSGEITHINVMGKPLPFKGRFVNTVNSDKYDVIGDALATMKTKIAVIDDAQYLMANEFMRRAMERGYDKFTEIANNFWTLVNYVITELPFDTTVYFLMHIERDVNGDEKVKTIGKMLDEKITVEGMFTIVLKSIVKDGVYSFTTQSNGHDTVKSPLGMFPTYEIENDLKAVDNIVREFWELDIPFESSAEIAAAHDKALDDNGGSMPIETPAAPTGRRGRKAETADATPTRRSRRTETPAEDAAEPTAETDTAAEETPRRGRRRRDADAPAEAPADDSGTPDAEDAPKTYTRRKRN
;
A
#
# COMPACT_ATOMS: atom_id res chain seq x y z
N MET A 1 4.85 -5.82 -2.89
CA MET A 1 4.48 -4.72 -1.95
C MET A 1 4.40 -5.28 -0.52
N ILE A 2 4.83 -4.52 0.48
CA ILE A 2 4.69 -4.88 1.91
C ILE A 2 3.83 -3.82 2.58
N LEU A 3 2.67 -4.22 3.04
CA LEU A 3 1.71 -3.36 3.73
C LEU A 3 1.80 -3.51 5.25
N GLY A 4 1.35 -2.51 6.01
CA GLY A 4 1.19 -2.63 7.45
C GLY A 4 1.06 -1.30 8.17
N HIS A 5 0.54 -1.35 9.38
CA HIS A 5 0.46 -0.20 10.28
C HIS A 5 1.85 0.33 10.69
N SER A 6 1.90 1.54 11.22
CA SER A 6 3.11 2.03 11.87
C SER A 6 3.52 1.09 13.02
N GLY A 7 4.80 0.74 13.08
CA GLY A 7 5.33 -0.16 14.10
C GLY A 7 5.08 -1.66 13.86
N SER A 8 4.47 -2.06 12.72
CA SER A 8 4.22 -3.47 12.40
C SER A 8 5.46 -4.27 11.97
N GLY A 9 6.62 -3.61 11.80
CA GLY A 9 7.86 -4.30 11.44
C GLY A 9 8.27 -4.21 9.96
N LYS A 10 7.61 -3.37 9.14
CA LYS A 10 7.97 -3.22 7.71
C LYS A 10 9.46 -2.98 7.51
N SER A 11 10.00 -1.87 8.01
CA SER A 11 11.43 -1.56 7.87
C SER A 11 12.32 -2.49 8.69
N THR A 12 11.80 -3.10 9.78
CA THR A 12 12.54 -4.10 10.59
C THR A 12 12.83 -5.37 9.80
N SER A 13 11.98 -5.71 8.82
CA SER A 13 12.16 -6.90 7.97
C SER A 13 13.43 -6.86 7.11
N LEU A 14 14.04 -5.68 6.97
CA LEU A 14 15.30 -5.50 6.22
C LEU A 14 16.55 -5.95 7.01
N ARG A 15 16.43 -6.27 8.29
CA ARG A 15 17.56 -6.50 9.23
C ARG A 15 18.56 -7.57 8.79
N ASN A 16 18.12 -8.55 7.99
CA ASN A 16 18.93 -9.69 7.59
C ASN A 16 19.64 -9.51 6.23
N PHE A 17 19.38 -8.41 5.51
CA PHE A 17 20.17 -8.07 4.33
C PHE A 17 21.57 -7.61 4.71
N ARG A 18 22.56 -8.01 3.92
CA ARG A 18 23.92 -7.48 4.05
C ARG A 18 23.97 -6.04 3.54
N SER A 19 24.97 -5.27 4.02
CA SER A 19 25.08 -3.84 3.75
C SER A 19 25.11 -3.44 2.26
N GLY A 20 25.66 -4.28 1.37
CA GLY A 20 25.73 -4.01 -0.08
C GLY A 20 24.73 -4.79 -0.93
N GLU A 21 23.83 -5.55 -0.32
CA GLU A 21 22.96 -6.50 -1.00
C GLU A 21 21.75 -5.84 -1.65
N ILE A 22 21.31 -4.71 -1.10
CA ILE A 22 20.15 -3.97 -1.58
C ILE A 22 20.48 -2.51 -1.90
N THR A 23 19.70 -1.91 -2.80
CA THR A 23 19.57 -0.46 -2.92
C THR A 23 18.40 -0.02 -2.04
N HIS A 24 18.70 0.72 -0.98
CA HIS A 24 17.72 1.19 0.00
C HIS A 24 17.33 2.65 -0.29
N ILE A 25 16.10 2.85 -0.74
CA ILE A 25 15.52 4.17 -0.97
C ILE A 25 14.71 4.55 0.28
N ASN A 26 15.29 5.41 1.10
CA ASN A 26 14.71 5.86 2.36
C ASN A 26 13.98 7.18 2.13
N VAL A 27 12.69 7.11 1.82
CA VAL A 27 11.87 8.27 1.43
C VAL A 27 11.83 9.34 2.52
N MET A 28 11.74 8.93 3.78
CA MET A 28 11.64 9.84 4.92
C MET A 28 12.99 10.21 5.54
N GLY A 29 14.09 9.60 5.11
CA GLY A 29 15.42 9.85 5.69
C GLY A 29 15.53 9.42 7.16
N LYS A 30 14.67 8.53 7.65
CA LYS A 30 14.69 8.08 9.05
C LYS A 30 15.81 7.08 9.31
N PRO A 31 16.34 7.01 10.54
CA PRO A 31 17.19 5.90 10.95
C PRO A 31 16.47 4.56 10.81
N LEU A 32 17.23 3.51 10.46
CA LEU A 32 16.70 2.14 10.46
C LEU A 32 16.33 1.71 11.90
N PRO A 33 15.28 0.89 12.10
CA PRO A 33 14.84 0.44 13.42
C PRO A 33 15.73 -0.66 14.02
N PHE A 34 16.91 -0.90 13.44
CA PHE A 34 17.91 -1.87 13.89
C PHE A 34 19.33 -1.32 13.73
N LYS A 35 20.31 -1.97 14.38
CA LYS A 35 21.72 -1.62 14.22
C LYS A 35 22.21 -2.09 12.85
N GLY A 36 22.54 -1.16 11.98
CA GLY A 36 23.04 -1.45 10.64
C GLY A 36 22.94 -0.24 9.71
N ARG A 37 23.56 -0.35 8.55
CA ARG A 37 23.50 0.63 7.47
C ARG A 37 23.65 -0.08 6.13
N PHE A 38 22.93 0.38 5.14
CA PHE A 38 23.13 -0.04 3.76
C PHE A 38 24.04 0.97 3.05
N VAL A 39 25.05 0.46 2.33
CA VAL A 39 26.00 1.32 1.61
C VAL A 39 25.35 2.01 0.41
N ASN A 40 24.35 1.38 -0.20
CA ASN A 40 23.58 1.93 -1.32
C ASN A 40 22.28 2.56 -0.82
N THR A 41 22.36 3.52 0.13
CA THR A 41 21.20 4.23 0.64
C THR A 41 21.02 5.56 -0.09
N VAL A 42 19.82 5.80 -0.61
CA VAL A 42 19.37 7.06 -1.20
C VAL A 42 18.28 7.66 -0.32
N ASN A 43 18.56 8.82 0.28
CA ASN A 43 17.58 9.55 1.09
C ASN A 43 16.91 10.61 0.20
N SER A 44 15.76 10.30 -0.37
CA SER A 44 15.03 11.24 -1.23
C SER A 44 13.55 10.88 -1.32
N ASP A 45 12.70 11.91 -1.41
CA ASP A 45 11.28 11.84 -1.73
C ASP A 45 10.98 12.41 -3.13
N LYS A 46 11.99 12.49 -4.01
CA LYS A 46 11.87 13.00 -5.37
C LYS A 46 11.87 11.84 -6.36
N TYR A 47 10.86 11.80 -7.23
CA TYR A 47 10.68 10.72 -8.21
C TYR A 47 11.81 10.62 -9.20
N ASP A 48 12.37 11.75 -9.65
CA ASP A 48 13.53 11.81 -10.53
C ASP A 48 14.79 11.17 -9.91
N VAL A 49 15.10 11.54 -8.66
CA VAL A 49 16.24 10.97 -7.91
C VAL A 49 16.07 9.48 -7.68
N ILE A 50 14.83 9.03 -7.41
CA ILE A 50 14.53 7.61 -7.21
C ILE A 50 14.63 6.85 -8.53
N GLY A 51 14.09 7.40 -9.62
CA GLY A 51 14.22 6.83 -10.95
C GLY A 51 15.67 6.65 -11.37
N ASP A 52 16.51 7.69 -11.19
CA ASP A 52 17.96 7.64 -11.45
C ASP A 52 18.67 6.58 -10.60
N ALA A 53 18.29 6.47 -9.31
CA ALA A 53 18.86 5.47 -8.41
C ALA A 53 18.51 4.05 -8.86
N LEU A 54 17.27 3.81 -9.27
CA LEU A 54 16.82 2.50 -9.81
C LEU A 54 17.50 2.19 -11.16
N ALA A 55 17.62 3.18 -12.05
CA ALA A 55 18.25 3.00 -13.36
C ALA A 55 19.74 2.68 -13.27
N THR A 56 20.43 3.19 -12.24
CA THR A 56 21.89 3.05 -12.08
C THR A 56 22.34 2.08 -11.02
N MET A 57 21.39 1.46 -10.29
CA MET A 57 21.72 0.50 -9.24
C MET A 57 22.45 -0.73 -9.80
N LYS A 58 23.35 -1.27 -8.96
CA LYS A 58 24.11 -2.50 -9.28
C LYS A 58 23.57 -3.71 -8.53
N THR A 59 22.65 -3.50 -7.63
CA THR A 59 22.00 -4.57 -6.87
C THR A 59 20.78 -5.07 -7.63
N LYS A 60 20.45 -6.34 -7.45
CA LYS A 60 19.24 -6.95 -8.04
C LYS A 60 17.98 -6.72 -7.18
N ILE A 61 18.15 -6.11 -6.01
CA ILE A 61 17.11 -5.88 -5.03
C ILE A 61 17.08 -4.39 -4.68
N ALA A 62 15.93 -3.76 -4.82
CA ALA A 62 15.68 -2.42 -4.31
C ALA A 62 14.53 -2.42 -3.30
N VAL A 63 14.61 -1.53 -2.31
CA VAL A 63 13.55 -1.33 -1.32
C VAL A 63 13.23 0.14 -1.22
N ILE A 64 11.98 0.51 -1.49
CA ILE A 64 11.47 1.88 -1.31
C ILE A 64 10.73 1.90 0.03
N ASP A 65 11.42 2.35 1.06
CA ASP A 65 10.91 2.36 2.43
C ASP A 65 10.05 3.61 2.69
N ASP A 66 8.87 3.39 3.28
CA ASP A 66 7.86 4.43 3.51
C ASP A 66 7.33 5.06 2.20
N ALA A 67 7.13 4.28 1.14
CA ALA A 67 6.83 4.75 -0.22
C ALA A 67 5.55 5.61 -0.34
N GLN A 68 4.55 5.47 0.53
CA GLN A 68 3.36 6.34 0.52
C GLN A 68 3.70 7.80 0.82
N TYR A 69 4.84 8.09 1.47
CA TYR A 69 5.26 9.48 1.72
C TYR A 69 5.76 10.20 0.47
N LEU A 70 6.01 9.50 -0.63
CA LEU A 70 6.22 10.14 -1.94
C LEU A 70 5.01 11.01 -2.29
N MET A 71 3.81 10.42 -2.23
CA MET A 71 2.55 11.14 -2.47
C MET A 71 2.26 12.16 -1.38
N ALA A 72 2.43 11.79 -0.11
CA ALA A 72 2.07 12.66 1.02
C ALA A 72 2.96 13.92 1.09
N ASN A 73 4.27 13.78 0.88
CA ASN A 73 5.19 14.91 0.86
C ASN A 73 4.96 15.80 -0.36
N GLU A 74 4.68 15.24 -1.54
CA GLU A 74 4.30 16.01 -2.72
C GLU A 74 3.01 16.79 -2.46
N PHE A 75 1.98 16.15 -1.91
CA PHE A 75 0.74 16.82 -1.54
C PHE A 75 0.97 18.00 -0.58
N MET A 76 1.79 17.80 0.45
CA MET A 76 2.10 18.86 1.42
C MET A 76 2.89 20.01 0.79
N ARG A 77 3.84 19.75 -0.10
CA ARG A 77 4.55 20.80 -0.85
C ARG A 77 3.60 21.62 -1.73
N ARG A 78 2.55 21.00 -2.22
CA ARG A 78 1.53 21.60 -3.12
C ARG A 78 0.23 21.96 -2.40
N ALA A 79 0.25 22.08 -1.05
CA ALA A 79 -0.95 22.31 -0.26
C ALA A 79 -1.68 23.60 -0.63
N MET A 80 -0.95 24.64 -1.06
CA MET A 80 -1.50 25.94 -1.43
C MET A 80 -2.09 25.97 -2.86
N GLU A 81 -1.83 24.97 -3.68
CA GLU A 81 -2.41 24.86 -5.02
C GLU A 81 -3.91 24.56 -4.91
N ARG A 82 -4.72 25.33 -5.67
CA ARG A 82 -6.17 25.15 -5.73
C ARG A 82 -6.53 24.20 -6.87
N GLY A 83 -7.68 23.53 -6.75
CA GLY A 83 -8.21 22.65 -7.79
C GLY A 83 -7.86 21.18 -7.57
N TYR A 84 -8.35 20.33 -8.48
CA TYR A 84 -8.21 18.88 -8.40
C TYR A 84 -7.02 18.33 -9.17
N ASP A 85 -6.43 19.11 -10.07
CA ASP A 85 -5.37 18.68 -10.99
C ASP A 85 -4.15 18.15 -10.24
N LYS A 86 -3.80 18.77 -9.11
CA LYS A 86 -2.69 18.32 -8.25
C LYS A 86 -2.86 16.87 -7.77
N PHE A 87 -4.08 16.43 -7.48
CA PHE A 87 -4.32 15.04 -7.03
C PHE A 87 -4.13 14.05 -8.18
N THR A 88 -4.50 14.46 -9.39
CA THR A 88 -4.28 13.68 -10.61
C THR A 88 -2.80 13.55 -10.91
N GLU A 89 -2.03 14.65 -10.79
CA GLU A 89 -0.59 14.64 -11.01
C GLU A 89 0.15 13.82 -9.95
N ILE A 90 -0.18 13.97 -8.66
CA ILE A 90 0.39 13.16 -7.58
C ILE A 90 0.14 11.67 -7.84
N ALA A 91 -1.08 11.32 -8.23
CA ALA A 91 -1.43 9.95 -8.57
C ALA A 91 -0.64 9.44 -9.79
N ASN A 92 -0.51 10.26 -10.83
CA ASN A 92 0.24 9.94 -12.05
C ASN A 92 1.73 9.74 -11.76
N ASN A 93 2.33 10.59 -10.92
CA ASN A 93 3.75 10.47 -10.55
C ASN A 93 4.04 9.14 -9.84
N PHE A 94 3.18 8.74 -8.89
CA PHE A 94 3.31 7.46 -8.21
C PHE A 94 3.09 6.28 -9.15
N TRP A 95 2.03 6.34 -9.97
CA TRP A 95 1.75 5.33 -10.98
C TRP A 95 2.89 5.18 -11.97
N THR A 96 3.49 6.28 -12.43
CA THR A 96 4.63 6.29 -13.34
C THR A 96 5.85 5.59 -12.73
N LEU A 97 6.12 5.82 -11.45
CA LEU A 97 7.21 5.13 -10.76
C LEU A 97 6.98 3.60 -10.71
N VAL A 98 5.76 3.17 -10.36
CA VAL A 98 5.43 1.73 -10.31
C VAL A 98 5.51 1.13 -11.71
N ASN A 99 4.97 1.83 -12.73
CA ASN A 99 5.03 1.38 -14.11
C ASN A 99 6.47 1.29 -14.64
N TYR A 100 7.32 2.27 -14.33
CA TYR A 100 8.75 2.23 -14.65
C TYR A 100 9.44 0.98 -14.10
N VAL A 101 9.15 0.64 -12.85
CA VAL A 101 9.69 -0.60 -12.24
C VAL A 101 9.28 -1.85 -13.02
N ILE A 102 8.03 -1.88 -13.50
CA ILE A 102 7.48 -3.04 -14.21
C ILE A 102 8.04 -3.15 -15.63
N THR A 103 8.22 -2.01 -16.34
CA THR A 103 8.52 -2.00 -17.78
C THR A 103 10.00 -1.84 -18.12
N GLU A 104 10.76 -1.14 -17.28
CA GLU A 104 12.10 -0.69 -17.63
C GLU A 104 13.22 -1.41 -16.87
N LEU A 105 12.93 -2.00 -15.71
CA LEU A 105 13.97 -2.70 -14.95
C LEU A 105 14.20 -4.11 -15.47
N PRO A 106 15.42 -4.66 -15.33
CA PRO A 106 15.73 -6.02 -15.72
C PRO A 106 14.81 -7.05 -15.03
N PHE A 107 14.47 -8.12 -15.75
CA PHE A 107 13.57 -9.17 -15.27
C PHE A 107 14.00 -9.79 -13.93
N ASP A 108 15.29 -9.91 -13.67
CA ASP A 108 15.86 -10.47 -12.45
C ASP A 108 15.96 -9.48 -11.27
N THR A 109 15.34 -8.31 -11.43
CA THR A 109 15.32 -7.25 -10.42
C THR A 109 14.02 -7.30 -9.63
N THR A 110 14.13 -7.32 -8.30
CA THR A 110 12.99 -7.22 -7.38
C THR A 110 12.95 -5.84 -6.74
N VAL A 111 11.78 -5.20 -6.73
CA VAL A 111 11.58 -3.90 -6.06
C VAL A 111 10.45 -4.00 -5.04
N TYR A 112 10.78 -3.76 -3.78
CA TYR A 112 9.84 -3.81 -2.66
C TYR A 112 9.37 -2.41 -2.27
N PHE A 113 8.07 -2.18 -2.31
CA PHE A 113 7.42 -0.97 -1.82
C PHE A 113 6.87 -1.25 -0.42
N LEU A 114 7.42 -0.61 0.61
CA LEU A 114 6.93 -0.68 1.97
C LEU A 114 5.97 0.48 2.20
N MET A 115 4.68 0.17 2.44
CA MET A 115 3.62 1.17 2.51
C MET A 115 2.74 0.98 3.73
N HIS A 116 2.15 2.08 4.21
CA HIS A 116 1.16 2.03 5.26
C HIS A 116 -0.21 1.62 4.71
N ILE A 117 -1.02 1.03 5.59
CA ILE A 117 -2.42 0.72 5.35
C ILE A 117 -3.34 1.78 5.96
N GLU A 118 -4.53 1.85 5.42
CA GLU A 118 -5.69 2.52 6.01
C GLU A 118 -6.89 1.57 5.99
N ARG A 119 -7.91 1.90 6.76
CA ARG A 119 -9.18 1.18 6.73
C ARG A 119 -10.21 1.97 5.95
N ASP A 120 -10.94 1.29 5.11
CA ASP A 120 -12.07 1.87 4.42
C ASP A 120 -13.31 1.98 5.34
N VAL A 121 -14.43 2.45 4.77
CA VAL A 121 -15.71 2.61 5.51
C VAL A 121 -16.32 1.29 6.00
N ASN A 122 -15.93 0.16 5.42
CA ASN A 122 -16.38 -1.17 5.81
C ASN A 122 -15.44 -1.81 6.85
N GLY A 123 -14.31 -1.15 7.13
CA GLY A 123 -13.27 -1.66 8.02
C GLY A 123 -12.22 -2.53 7.33
N ASP A 124 -12.30 -2.69 6.01
CA ASP A 124 -11.34 -3.46 5.22
C ASP A 124 -10.02 -2.68 5.07
N GLU A 125 -8.90 -3.40 5.12
CA GLU A 125 -7.58 -2.82 5.07
C GLU A 125 -7.05 -2.78 3.63
N LYS A 126 -6.60 -1.60 3.21
CA LYS A 126 -6.00 -1.33 1.90
C LYS A 126 -4.79 -0.43 2.02
N VAL A 127 -4.03 -0.27 0.93
CA VAL A 127 -2.91 0.65 0.88
C VAL A 127 -3.38 2.09 1.09
N LYS A 128 -2.60 2.85 1.87
CA LYS A 128 -2.87 4.27 2.07
C LYS A 128 -2.38 5.09 0.89
N THR A 129 -3.28 5.80 0.22
CA THR A 129 -2.99 6.66 -0.93
C THR A 129 -3.42 8.11 -0.72
N ILE A 130 -3.08 8.98 -1.66
CA ILE A 130 -3.55 10.37 -1.70
C ILE A 130 -4.44 10.57 -2.93
N GLY A 131 -5.69 10.96 -2.68
CA GLY A 131 -6.67 11.20 -3.73
C GLY A 131 -7.37 9.92 -4.23
N LYS A 132 -8.50 10.11 -4.89
CA LYS A 132 -9.39 9.01 -5.28
C LYS A 132 -8.94 8.24 -6.54
N MET A 133 -8.00 8.78 -7.30
CA MET A 133 -7.61 8.17 -8.58
C MET A 133 -6.89 6.84 -8.37
N LEU A 134 -5.91 6.80 -7.49
CA LEU A 134 -5.18 5.56 -7.15
C LEU A 134 -6.04 4.59 -6.33
N ASP A 135 -6.92 5.13 -5.50
CA ASP A 135 -7.75 4.35 -4.60
C ASP A 135 -8.94 3.70 -5.33
N GLU A 136 -9.76 4.52 -6.02
CA GLU A 136 -11.02 4.06 -6.60
C GLU A 136 -10.91 3.61 -8.08
N LYS A 137 -9.92 4.13 -8.84
CA LYS A 137 -9.83 3.93 -10.30
C LYS A 137 -8.76 2.95 -10.73
N ILE A 138 -7.62 2.92 -10.04
CA ILE A 138 -6.47 2.09 -10.43
C ILE A 138 -6.34 0.88 -9.50
N THR A 139 -6.55 1.07 -8.18
CA THR A 139 -6.28 0.06 -7.15
C THR A 139 -4.80 -0.33 -7.15
N VAL A 140 -3.99 0.41 -6.43
CA VAL A 140 -2.52 0.29 -6.44
C VAL A 140 -2.04 -1.15 -6.20
N GLU A 141 -2.67 -1.88 -5.29
CA GLU A 141 -2.33 -3.27 -4.99
C GLU A 141 -2.55 -4.19 -6.20
N GLY A 142 -3.43 -3.79 -7.13
CA GLY A 142 -3.64 -4.50 -8.40
C GLY A 142 -2.41 -4.52 -9.30
N MET A 143 -1.52 -3.53 -9.16
CA MET A 143 -0.27 -3.43 -9.93
C MET A 143 0.84 -4.38 -9.43
N PHE A 144 0.64 -5.06 -8.29
CA PHE A 144 1.63 -5.95 -7.68
C PHE A 144 1.14 -7.39 -7.69
N THR A 145 1.98 -8.32 -8.06
CA THR A 145 1.67 -9.76 -8.01
C THR A 145 1.70 -10.28 -6.58
N ILE A 146 2.59 -9.72 -5.75
CA ILE A 146 2.74 -10.09 -4.33
C ILE A 146 2.43 -8.87 -3.47
N VAL A 147 1.48 -9.03 -2.56
CA VAL A 147 1.15 -8.07 -1.51
C VAL A 147 1.13 -8.81 -0.18
N LEU A 148 2.14 -8.59 0.65
CA LEU A 148 2.21 -9.17 2.00
C LEU A 148 1.84 -8.11 3.02
N LYS A 149 1.28 -8.54 4.16
CA LYS A 149 0.97 -7.63 5.27
C LYS A 149 1.83 -7.95 6.48
N SER A 150 2.58 -6.96 6.93
CA SER A 150 3.38 -7.02 8.16
C SER A 150 2.48 -6.77 9.37
N ILE A 151 2.46 -7.73 10.28
CA ILE A 151 1.66 -7.72 11.50
C ILE A 151 2.56 -7.94 12.73
N VAL A 152 2.05 -7.56 13.89
CA VAL A 152 2.67 -7.84 15.18
C VAL A 152 1.60 -8.38 16.13
N LYS A 153 1.86 -9.53 16.74
CA LYS A 153 1.02 -10.16 17.75
C LYS A 153 1.89 -10.57 18.94
N ASP A 154 1.57 -10.10 20.11
CA ASP A 154 2.31 -10.42 21.35
C ASP A 154 3.83 -10.19 21.24
N GLY A 155 4.24 -9.12 20.52
CA GLY A 155 5.63 -8.78 20.29
C GLY A 155 6.34 -9.61 19.21
N VAL A 156 5.66 -10.55 18.58
CA VAL A 156 6.18 -11.35 17.46
C VAL A 156 5.75 -10.68 16.14
N TYR A 157 6.73 -10.44 15.30
CA TYR A 157 6.54 -9.84 13.97
C TYR A 157 6.47 -10.94 12.91
N SER A 158 5.48 -10.84 12.02
CA SER A 158 5.29 -11.79 10.92
C SER A 158 4.72 -11.11 9.69
N PHE A 159 4.73 -11.82 8.56
CA PHE A 159 4.01 -11.47 7.35
C PHE A 159 2.84 -12.43 7.13
N THR A 160 1.68 -11.91 6.74
CA THR A 160 0.60 -12.72 6.16
C THR A 160 0.76 -12.76 4.66
N THR A 161 0.52 -13.93 4.06
CA THR A 161 0.81 -14.24 2.65
C THR A 161 -0.43 -14.34 1.77
N GLN A 162 -1.61 -14.49 2.37
CA GLN A 162 -2.91 -14.58 1.71
C GLN A 162 -3.94 -13.70 2.42
N SER A 163 -4.99 -13.30 1.70
CA SER A 163 -6.07 -12.50 2.28
C SER A 163 -6.90 -13.32 3.27
N ASN A 164 -7.37 -12.63 4.30
CA ASN A 164 -8.37 -13.14 5.24
C ASN A 164 -9.80 -12.71 4.90
N GLY A 165 -10.01 -12.10 3.72
CA GLY A 165 -11.28 -11.56 3.26
C GLY A 165 -11.52 -10.09 3.61
N HIS A 166 -10.65 -9.46 4.42
CA HIS A 166 -10.74 -8.07 4.88
C HIS A 166 -9.47 -7.27 4.59
N ASP A 167 -8.64 -7.72 3.68
CA ASP A 167 -7.44 -7.04 3.24
C ASP A 167 -7.09 -7.40 1.78
N THR A 168 -6.10 -6.70 1.22
CA THR A 168 -5.66 -6.84 -0.16
C THR A 168 -4.42 -7.74 -0.30
N VAL A 169 -4.13 -8.55 0.71
CA VAL A 169 -2.99 -9.47 0.73
C VAL A 169 -3.17 -10.56 -0.32
N LYS A 170 -2.12 -10.83 -1.08
CA LYS A 170 -2.11 -11.86 -2.12
C LYS A 170 -0.70 -12.33 -2.45
N SER A 171 -0.58 -13.56 -2.84
CA SER A 171 0.64 -14.13 -3.43
C SER A 171 0.27 -15.25 -4.41
N PRO A 172 1.19 -15.63 -5.34
CA PRO A 172 1.02 -16.78 -6.20
C PRO A 172 0.74 -18.06 -5.41
N LEU A 173 -0.06 -18.95 -6.00
CA LEU A 173 -0.37 -20.25 -5.41
C LEU A 173 0.91 -21.06 -5.24
N GLY A 174 1.09 -21.68 -4.08
CA GLY A 174 2.26 -22.51 -3.78
C GLY A 174 3.56 -21.76 -3.49
N MET A 175 3.60 -20.42 -3.61
CA MET A 175 4.84 -19.66 -3.37
C MET A 175 5.27 -19.72 -1.90
N PHE A 176 4.34 -19.55 -0.97
CA PHE A 176 4.65 -19.56 0.47
C PHE A 176 4.05 -20.79 1.15
N PRO A 177 4.82 -21.45 2.05
CA PRO A 177 4.41 -22.72 2.65
C PRO A 177 3.28 -22.57 3.69
N THR A 178 3.09 -21.37 4.23
CA THR A 178 2.12 -21.10 5.31
C THR A 178 1.46 -19.75 5.14
N TYR A 179 0.27 -19.59 5.74
CA TYR A 179 -0.47 -18.33 5.79
C TYR A 179 0.33 -17.20 6.48
N GLU A 180 1.08 -17.54 7.52
CA GLU A 180 1.89 -16.59 8.29
C GLU A 180 3.34 -17.06 8.30
N ILE A 181 4.27 -16.19 7.87
CA ILE A 181 5.70 -16.45 7.79
C ILE A 181 6.47 -15.42 8.63
N GLU A 182 7.74 -15.69 8.91
CA GLU A 182 8.61 -14.77 9.66
C GLU A 182 8.70 -13.40 8.95
N ASN A 183 8.79 -12.33 9.75
CA ASN A 183 9.05 -10.97 9.27
C ASN A 183 10.52 -10.83 8.85
N ASP A 184 10.86 -11.40 7.71
CA ASP A 184 12.19 -11.36 7.09
C ASP A 184 12.07 -11.18 5.59
N LEU A 185 12.32 -9.95 5.10
CA LEU A 185 12.18 -9.65 3.69
C LEU A 185 13.26 -10.32 2.84
N LYS A 186 14.42 -10.64 3.41
CA LYS A 186 15.45 -11.40 2.71
C LYS A 186 15.02 -12.83 2.46
N ALA A 187 14.41 -13.49 3.44
CA ALA A 187 13.83 -14.82 3.27
C ALA A 187 12.70 -14.80 2.21
N VAL A 188 11.86 -13.76 2.23
CA VAL A 188 10.83 -13.55 1.19
C VAL A 188 11.46 -13.40 -0.20
N ASP A 189 12.52 -12.58 -0.35
CA ASP A 189 13.18 -12.39 -1.64
C ASP A 189 13.81 -13.69 -2.18
N ASN A 190 14.40 -14.50 -1.30
CA ASN A 190 14.92 -15.80 -1.70
C ASN A 190 13.82 -16.72 -2.24
N ILE A 191 12.66 -16.77 -1.55
CA ILE A 191 11.50 -17.56 -2.03
C ILE A 191 10.99 -17.04 -3.37
N VAL A 192 10.88 -15.73 -3.54
CA VAL A 192 10.45 -15.07 -4.79
C VAL A 192 11.40 -15.42 -5.95
N ARG A 193 12.71 -15.34 -5.71
CA ARG A 193 13.74 -15.66 -6.71
C ARG A 193 13.73 -17.13 -7.10
N GLU A 194 13.58 -18.01 -6.11
CA GLU A 194 13.47 -19.45 -6.35
C GLU A 194 12.20 -19.80 -7.12
N PHE A 195 11.06 -19.26 -6.73
CA PHE A 195 9.75 -19.54 -7.35
C PHE A 195 9.70 -19.14 -8.83
N TRP A 196 10.30 -18.00 -9.21
CA TRP A 196 10.36 -17.53 -10.59
C TRP A 196 11.69 -17.76 -11.29
N GLU A 197 12.60 -18.51 -10.66
CA GLU A 197 13.92 -18.83 -11.22
C GLU A 197 14.70 -17.59 -11.69
N LEU A 198 14.57 -16.44 -10.96
CA LEU A 198 15.10 -15.14 -11.40
C LEU A 198 16.61 -15.10 -11.57
N ASP A 199 17.35 -16.01 -10.94
CA ASP A 199 18.80 -16.10 -11.03
C ASP A 199 19.27 -17.05 -12.15
N ILE A 200 18.34 -17.70 -12.86
CA ILE A 200 18.61 -18.58 -13.99
C ILE A 200 18.38 -17.81 -15.29
N PRO A 201 19.40 -17.62 -16.15
CA PRO A 201 19.23 -16.97 -17.44
C PRO A 201 18.35 -17.84 -18.33
N PHE A 202 17.23 -17.32 -18.82
CA PHE A 202 16.48 -17.94 -19.90
C PHE A 202 17.19 -17.70 -21.23
N GLU A 203 17.67 -18.74 -21.87
CA GLU A 203 18.42 -18.64 -23.15
C GLU A 203 17.49 -18.47 -24.36
N SER A 204 16.24 -18.97 -24.31
CA SER A 204 15.29 -18.81 -25.41
C SER A 204 13.81 -18.96 -24.98
N SER A 205 12.92 -18.36 -25.78
CA SER A 205 11.45 -18.53 -25.62
C SER A 205 11.00 -20.00 -25.78
N ALA A 206 11.77 -20.79 -26.54
CA ALA A 206 11.48 -22.22 -26.76
C ALA A 206 11.74 -23.05 -25.50
N GLU A 207 12.78 -22.72 -24.73
CA GLU A 207 13.09 -23.40 -23.46
C GLU A 207 12.06 -23.06 -22.39
N ILE A 208 11.62 -21.81 -22.33
CA ILE A 208 10.53 -21.38 -21.42
C ILE A 208 9.24 -22.18 -21.73
N ALA A 209 8.86 -22.27 -23.03
CA ALA A 209 7.68 -23.00 -23.44
C ALA A 209 7.81 -24.50 -23.11
N ALA A 210 8.95 -25.10 -23.39
CA ALA A 210 9.21 -26.51 -23.10
C ALA A 210 9.19 -26.83 -21.60
N ALA A 211 9.71 -25.94 -20.77
CA ALA A 211 9.66 -26.08 -19.31
C ALA A 211 8.21 -25.99 -18.78
N HIS A 212 7.43 -25.05 -19.31
CA HIS A 212 6.01 -24.91 -18.96
C HIS A 212 5.19 -26.14 -19.38
N ASP A 213 5.34 -26.59 -20.63
CA ASP A 213 4.63 -27.74 -21.15
C ASP A 213 4.98 -29.02 -20.38
N LYS A 214 6.27 -29.19 -20.03
CA LYS A 214 6.72 -30.31 -19.20
C LYS A 214 6.08 -30.25 -17.80
N ALA A 215 5.99 -29.07 -17.16
CA ALA A 215 5.36 -28.92 -15.85
C ALA A 215 3.85 -29.25 -15.89
N LEU A 216 3.17 -28.95 -17.00
CA LEU A 216 1.78 -29.36 -17.22
C LEU A 216 1.66 -30.86 -17.38
N ASP A 217 2.53 -31.50 -18.17
CA ASP A 217 2.53 -32.95 -18.40
C ASP A 217 2.81 -33.72 -17.11
N ASP A 218 3.81 -33.30 -16.33
CA ASP A 218 4.20 -33.91 -15.06
C ASP A 218 3.04 -33.84 -14.02
N ASN A 219 2.17 -32.83 -14.12
CA ASN A 219 1.01 -32.63 -13.23
C ASN A 219 -0.33 -33.09 -13.86
N GLY A 220 -0.30 -33.94 -14.89
CA GLY A 220 -1.50 -34.50 -15.52
C GLY A 220 -2.37 -33.46 -16.23
N GLY A 221 -1.75 -32.42 -16.80
CA GLY A 221 -2.42 -31.34 -17.50
C GLY A 221 -3.02 -30.24 -16.59
N SER A 222 -2.66 -30.25 -15.30
CA SER A 222 -3.13 -29.23 -14.33
C SER A 222 -1.97 -28.79 -13.46
N MET A 223 -1.81 -27.49 -13.27
CA MET A 223 -0.84 -26.97 -12.29
C MET A 223 -1.31 -27.24 -10.86
N PRO A 224 -0.43 -27.71 -9.96
CA PRO A 224 -0.82 -27.96 -8.56
C PRO A 224 -1.26 -26.68 -7.87
N ILE A 225 -2.37 -26.76 -7.13
CA ILE A 225 -2.85 -25.67 -6.28
C ILE A 225 -2.49 -26.04 -4.84
N GLU A 226 -1.35 -25.56 -4.37
CA GLU A 226 -0.99 -25.66 -2.96
C GLU A 226 -1.45 -24.41 -2.20
N THR A 227 -2.36 -24.59 -1.27
CA THR A 227 -2.78 -23.53 -0.36
C THR A 227 -1.92 -23.55 0.90
N PRO A 228 -1.43 -22.40 1.38
CA PRO A 228 -0.69 -22.32 2.63
C PRO A 228 -1.48 -22.93 3.79
N ALA A 229 -0.83 -23.71 4.65
CA ALA A 229 -1.46 -24.29 5.81
C ALA A 229 -1.96 -23.19 6.76
N ALA A 230 -3.24 -23.30 7.17
CA ALA A 230 -3.78 -22.40 8.18
C ALA A 230 -2.96 -22.46 9.48
N PRO A 231 -2.80 -21.36 10.22
CA PRO A 231 -2.07 -21.37 11.48
C PRO A 231 -2.74 -22.38 12.43
N THR A 232 -1.98 -23.42 12.79
CA THR A 232 -2.45 -24.41 13.76
C THR A 232 -2.52 -23.70 15.12
N GLY A 233 -3.74 -23.36 15.53
CA GLY A 233 -4.00 -22.79 16.85
C GLY A 233 -3.39 -23.68 17.92
N ARG A 234 -2.57 -23.10 18.76
CA ARG A 234 -1.88 -23.71 19.88
C ARG A 234 -2.90 -24.42 20.79
N ARG A 235 -3.07 -25.72 20.61
CA ARG A 235 -3.74 -26.58 21.59
C ARG A 235 -2.86 -26.59 22.84
N GLY A 236 -3.36 -26.00 23.88
CA GLY A 236 -2.74 -26.10 25.17
C GLY A 236 -3.67 -25.71 26.29
N ARG A 237 -4.58 -26.62 26.63
CA ARG A 237 -4.91 -26.89 28.05
C ARG A 237 -5.58 -28.25 28.13
N LYS A 238 -4.86 -29.21 28.70
CA LYS A 238 -5.37 -30.44 29.25
C LYS A 238 -6.42 -30.08 30.31
N ALA A 239 -7.68 -30.40 30.04
CA ALA A 239 -8.69 -30.45 31.10
C ALA A 239 -8.63 -31.84 31.70
N GLU A 240 -8.34 -31.88 32.99
CA GLU A 240 -8.46 -33.08 33.83
C GLU A 240 -9.90 -33.52 33.84
N THR A 241 -10.04 -34.82 33.63
CA THR A 241 -11.28 -35.59 33.75
C THR A 241 -11.73 -35.65 35.19
N ALA A 242 -12.92 -35.15 35.49
CA ALA A 242 -13.68 -35.54 36.66
C ALA A 242 -14.94 -36.29 36.18
N ASP A 243 -14.97 -37.51 36.59
CA ASP A 243 -16.02 -38.51 36.43
C ASP A 243 -17.32 -38.10 37.17
N ALA A 244 -18.47 -38.10 36.52
CA ALA A 244 -19.75 -38.22 37.17
C ALA A 244 -20.80 -38.69 36.16
N THR A 245 -21.27 -39.84 36.40
CA THR A 245 -22.32 -40.69 35.75
C THR A 245 -23.70 -40.02 35.70
N PRO A 246 -24.56 -40.42 34.75
CA PRO A 246 -25.78 -39.68 34.42
C PRO A 246 -27.00 -40.19 35.22
N THR A 247 -27.86 -39.30 35.65
CA THR A 247 -29.19 -39.63 36.11
C THR A 247 -30.28 -39.12 35.15
N ARG A 248 -30.92 -40.07 34.57
CA ARG A 248 -32.11 -40.01 33.71
C ARG A 248 -33.32 -39.61 34.53
N ARG A 249 -34.07 -38.55 34.15
CA ARG A 249 -35.54 -38.57 34.33
C ARG A 249 -36.24 -37.73 33.28
N SER A 250 -37.19 -38.40 32.70
CA SER A 250 -38.08 -38.08 31.59
C SER A 250 -39.30 -37.23 32.00
N ARG A 251 -39.94 -36.68 30.95
CA ARG A 251 -41.36 -36.26 30.80
C ARG A 251 -41.62 -34.81 31.22
N ARG A 252 -42.32 -33.97 30.46
CA ARG A 252 -43.54 -34.21 29.65
C ARG A 252 -43.86 -32.94 28.87
N THR A 253 -44.20 -33.06 27.62
CA THR A 253 -45.18 -32.38 26.75
C THR A 253 -45.94 -31.20 27.32
N GLU A 254 -46.02 -30.11 26.56
CA GLU A 254 -47.24 -29.60 25.96
C GLU A 254 -46.99 -28.20 25.33
N THR A 255 -47.25 -28.11 24.02
CA THR A 255 -47.73 -26.95 23.28
C THR A 255 -49.25 -26.91 23.44
N PRO A 256 -50.01 -25.84 23.18
CA PRO A 256 -49.95 -25.04 21.96
C PRO A 256 -50.38 -23.56 22.07
N ALA A 257 -50.10 -22.84 20.94
CA ALA A 257 -50.96 -21.96 20.15
C ALA A 257 -51.37 -20.56 20.61
N GLU A 258 -51.22 -19.70 19.63
CA GLU A 258 -52.08 -18.58 19.19
C GLU A 258 -52.15 -17.37 20.11
N ASP A 259 -52.02 -16.15 19.65
CA ASP A 259 -52.74 -15.48 18.57
C ASP A 259 -52.14 -14.09 18.29
N ALA A 260 -52.27 -13.68 17.06
CA ALA A 260 -52.25 -12.46 16.34
C ALA A 260 -52.46 -11.13 17.11
N ALA A 261 -51.81 -10.09 16.62
CA ALA A 261 -52.40 -8.90 16.01
C ALA A 261 -51.44 -7.76 15.85
N GLU A 262 -51.13 -7.37 14.62
CA GLU A 262 -50.97 -5.96 14.24
C GLU A 262 -52.32 -5.24 14.43
N PRO A 263 -52.29 -3.91 14.63
CA PRO A 263 -52.69 -3.06 13.53
C PRO A 263 -51.94 -1.72 13.36
N THR A 264 -51.68 -1.42 12.10
CA THR A 264 -52.02 -0.27 11.25
C THR A 264 -52.21 1.13 11.87
N ALA A 265 -51.39 2.07 11.32
CA ALA A 265 -51.67 3.36 10.74
C ALA A 265 -52.66 4.31 11.45
N GLU A 266 -52.22 5.54 11.51
CA GLU A 266 -52.85 6.77 10.94
C GLU A 266 -52.11 8.03 11.37
N THR A 267 -51.68 8.78 10.42
CA THR A 267 -51.85 10.19 10.05
C THR A 267 -52.47 11.11 11.14
N ASP A 268 -51.84 12.25 11.42
CA ASP A 268 -52.42 13.54 11.09
C ASP A 268 -51.45 14.73 11.27
N THR A 269 -51.50 15.59 10.34
CA THR A 269 -51.27 16.97 10.06
C THR A 269 -51.41 17.98 11.19
N ALA A 270 -50.60 19.06 11.14
CA ALA A 270 -50.89 20.52 11.23
C ALA A 270 -49.64 21.23 11.72
N ALA A 271 -48.98 22.09 10.99
CA ALA A 271 -49.29 23.43 10.51
C ALA A 271 -49.12 24.54 11.57
N GLU A 272 -48.45 25.63 11.10
CA GLU A 272 -48.43 27.00 11.63
C GLU A 272 -47.39 27.29 12.76
N GLU A 273 -46.64 28.35 12.74
CA GLU A 273 -46.65 29.68 12.08
C GLU A 273 -45.30 30.37 12.26
N THR A 274 -44.90 31.15 11.30
CA THR A 274 -43.88 32.20 11.35
C THR A 274 -44.45 33.48 11.99
N PRO A 275 -43.63 34.40 12.51
CA PRO A 275 -43.77 35.76 12.00
C PRO A 275 -42.48 36.48 11.62
N ARG A 276 -42.65 37.23 10.54
CA ARG A 276 -41.77 38.24 9.96
C ARG A 276 -41.72 39.49 10.85
N ARG A 277 -40.61 40.24 10.80
CA ARG A 277 -40.43 41.70 10.65
C ARG A 277 -39.05 42.08 11.21
N GLY A 278 -38.27 42.96 10.62
CA GLY A 278 -38.53 44.07 9.77
C GLY A 278 -37.26 44.71 9.20
N ARG A 279 -37.49 45.33 8.11
CA ARG A 279 -36.61 46.16 7.29
C ARG A 279 -35.98 47.34 8.07
N ARG A 280 -34.74 47.70 7.72
CA ARG A 280 -34.39 49.12 7.42
C ARG A 280 -33.30 49.19 6.36
N ARG A 281 -33.68 49.86 5.27
CA ARG A 281 -32.83 50.42 4.20
C ARG A 281 -32.18 51.71 4.68
N ARG A 282 -31.01 52.02 4.10
CA ARG A 282 -30.55 53.34 3.58
C ARG A 282 -29.26 53.02 2.79
N ASP A 283 -29.27 53.12 1.53
CA ASP A 283 -29.16 54.10 0.46
C ASP A 283 -27.86 54.92 0.47
N ALA A 284 -27.24 54.81 -0.72
CA ALA A 284 -26.48 55.82 -1.50
C ALA A 284 -25.05 56.13 -0.99
N ASP A 285 -24.00 56.08 -1.78
CA ASP A 285 -23.70 56.75 -3.04
C ASP A 285 -22.35 56.20 -3.61
N ALA A 286 -22.25 56.04 -4.87
CA ALA A 286 -21.03 56.12 -5.70
C ALA A 286 -20.97 57.55 -6.24
N PRO A 287 -19.90 58.06 -6.90
CA PRO A 287 -19.06 57.42 -7.88
C PRO A 287 -17.58 57.93 -8.00
N ALA A 288 -16.80 57.30 -8.90
CA ALA A 288 -15.77 57.78 -9.82
C ALA A 288 -14.47 58.44 -9.29
N GLU A 289 -13.31 58.00 -9.70
CA GLU A 289 -12.55 58.42 -10.88
C GLU A 289 -11.16 57.77 -10.86
N ALA A 290 -10.74 57.31 -12.02
CA ALA A 290 -9.32 57.08 -12.37
C ALA A 290 -8.67 58.40 -12.76
N PRO A 291 -7.34 58.53 -12.69
CA PRO A 291 -6.55 58.72 -13.91
C PRO A 291 -5.22 57.94 -13.96
N ALA A 292 -4.93 57.36 -15.09
CA ALA A 292 -4.03 57.67 -16.17
C ALA A 292 -2.54 57.75 -15.84
N ASP A 293 -1.81 56.83 -16.54
CA ASP A 293 -0.51 57.03 -17.23
C ASP A 293 0.66 57.66 -16.50
N ASP A 294 1.73 56.91 -16.37
CA ASP A 294 3.02 57.38 -16.83
C ASP A 294 3.97 56.24 -17.28
N SER A 295 4.43 56.44 -18.51
CA SER A 295 5.35 55.67 -19.28
C SER A 295 6.78 55.78 -18.78
N GLY A 296 7.52 54.66 -18.73
CA GLY A 296 8.96 54.69 -18.52
C GLY A 296 9.65 53.34 -18.72
N THR A 297 10.01 52.99 -19.92
CA THR A 297 11.08 52.05 -20.29
C THR A 297 12.34 52.84 -20.62
N PRO A 298 13.54 52.26 -20.80
CA PRO A 298 14.11 50.99 -20.34
C PRO A 298 15.54 51.19 -19.75
N ASP A 299 16.09 50.18 -19.08
CA ASP A 299 17.53 49.92 -19.25
C ASP A 299 17.88 48.44 -19.02
N ALA A 300 18.74 48.00 -19.90
CA ALA A 300 19.26 46.67 -20.07
C ALA A 300 20.37 46.35 -19.05
N GLU A 301 20.68 45.03 -18.98
CA GLU A 301 21.88 44.39 -18.43
C GLU A 301 21.68 43.64 -17.10
N ASP A 302 21.51 42.33 -17.19
CA ASP A 302 22.50 41.41 -16.64
C ASP A 302 22.33 39.98 -17.17
N ALA A 303 23.37 39.49 -17.83
CA ALA A 303 23.49 38.14 -18.37
C ALA A 303 23.95 37.15 -17.29
N PRO A 304 23.64 35.84 -17.43
CA PRO A 304 23.95 34.86 -16.37
C PRO A 304 25.42 34.47 -16.34
N LYS A 305 25.96 34.40 -15.12
CA LYS A 305 27.34 33.97 -14.84
C LYS A 305 27.48 32.45 -15.00
N THR A 306 28.25 32.03 -16.00
CA THR A 306 28.76 30.68 -16.20
C THR A 306 29.75 30.30 -15.09
N TYR A 307 29.49 29.19 -14.40
CA TYR A 307 30.45 28.58 -13.47
C TYR A 307 31.41 27.66 -14.23
N THR A 308 32.66 28.06 -14.31
CA THR A 308 33.75 27.24 -14.84
C THR A 308 34.30 26.26 -13.80
N ARG A 309 34.35 25.01 -14.20
CA ARG A 309 34.88 23.84 -13.48
C ARG A 309 36.42 23.96 -13.35
N ARG A 310 36.92 24.10 -12.12
CA ARG A 310 38.39 23.99 -11.83
C ARG A 310 38.78 22.51 -11.74
N LYS A 311 39.66 22.08 -12.65
CA LYS A 311 40.43 20.84 -12.53
C LYS A 311 41.48 21.02 -11.43
N ARG A 312 41.61 20.06 -10.52
CA ARG A 312 42.80 19.88 -9.69
C ARG A 312 43.54 18.62 -10.15
N ASN A 313 44.81 18.78 -10.32
CA ASN A 313 45.82 17.73 -10.56
C ASN A 313 45.85 16.72 -9.41
#